data_f92986d9d3b6672fa99746d3b272aee4
#
_entry.id   f92986d9d3b6672fa99746d3b272aee4
#
_cell.length_a   1.000
_cell.length_b   1.000
_cell.length_c   1.000
_cell.angle_alpha   90.00
_cell.angle_beta   90.00
_cell.angle_gamma   90.00
#
_symmetry.space_group_name_H-M   'P 1'
#
loop_
_entity.id
_entity.type
_entity.pdbx_description
1 polymer ?
#
loop_
_entity_poly.entity_id
_entity_poly.type
_entity_poly.pdbx_seq_one_letter_code
_entity_poly.pdbx_strand_id
1 'polypeptide(L)'
;YSRFFFNKRGVEDKDCGPLIKTIMTRCIHCTRCVRFSSEIAGSDFFGTLNRGTSTEIGSYSSTFFDSEISGNVIDLCPVGALTSKPYAFKARPWELKINESIDLTDSTGSNIYVNFKETEVLRVLPKNNFEINENIISDKARFSYDSIKNQRLQKLFLKQSQETHFESSNWPHILKELDLILSSNSNNKITFLINEELDFKSLNFLKKIENHFSNNINIRLVERSTSTINNFFIGWVNNKLADLKNQIKYCFLISSNIKMESAILNAKIRNKVILETLNVVSLGQNFNSNFS
;
A
#
# COMPACT_ATOMS: atom_id res chain seq x y z
N TYR A 1 -5.09 40.67 27.11
CA TYR A 1 -5.02 40.24 28.51
C TYR A 1 -5.74 38.90 28.68
N SER A 2 -4.99 37.87 29.16
CA SER A 2 -5.56 36.54 29.38
C SER A 2 -6.30 36.52 30.72
N ARG A 3 -7.52 35.99 30.76
CA ARG A 3 -8.30 35.75 31.97
C ARG A 3 -7.98 34.42 32.68
N PHE A 4 -7.14 33.60 32.07
CA PHE A 4 -6.74 32.30 32.65
C PHE A 4 -5.59 32.51 33.63
N PHE A 5 -5.81 32.10 34.86
CA PHE A 5 -4.80 32.10 35.93
C PHE A 5 -3.99 30.79 35.98
N PHE A 6 -4.46 29.77 35.28
CA PHE A 6 -3.78 28.46 35.27
C PHE A 6 -2.77 28.40 34.14
N ASN A 7 -1.67 27.69 34.37
CA ASN A 7 -0.71 27.37 33.33
C ASN A 7 -1.37 26.57 32.21
N LYS A 8 -1.01 26.87 30.97
CA LYS A 8 -1.44 26.07 29.81
C LYS A 8 -0.86 24.67 29.94
N ARG A 9 -1.67 23.66 29.62
CA ARG A 9 -1.24 22.28 29.59
C ARG A 9 -0.16 22.10 28.52
N GLY A 10 1.03 21.65 28.93
CA GLY A 10 2.09 21.16 28.06
C GLY A 10 2.08 19.63 28.06
N VAL A 11 2.08 19.01 26.89
CA VAL A 11 2.20 17.58 26.74
C VAL A 11 3.34 17.31 25.79
N GLU A 12 4.22 16.39 26.15
CA GLU A 12 5.35 15.98 25.32
C GLU A 12 4.86 15.22 24.09
N ASP A 13 5.50 15.48 22.94
CA ASP A 13 5.23 14.75 21.73
C ASP A 13 5.76 13.32 21.86
N LYS A 14 4.97 12.36 21.37
CA LYS A 14 5.32 10.93 21.40
C LYS A 14 5.87 10.51 20.04
N ASP A 15 6.84 9.62 20.00
CA ASP A 15 7.34 9.07 18.76
C ASP A 15 6.45 7.91 18.31
N CYS A 16 5.75 8.11 17.20
CA CYS A 16 4.88 7.11 16.57
C CYS A 16 5.53 6.45 15.33
N GLY A 17 6.84 6.62 15.14
CA GLY A 17 7.57 6.08 14.01
C GLY A 17 7.79 7.09 12.86
N PRO A 18 8.25 6.62 11.69
CA PRO A 18 8.71 7.50 10.61
C PRO A 18 7.59 8.22 9.85
N LEU A 19 6.36 7.71 9.90
CA LEU A 19 5.25 8.19 9.06
C LEU A 19 4.40 9.27 9.74
N ILE A 20 4.25 9.20 11.06
CA ILE A 20 3.32 10.01 11.83
C ILE A 20 4.09 11.03 12.67
N LYS A 21 3.75 12.30 12.49
CA LYS A 21 4.20 13.40 13.35
C LYS A 21 3.15 13.67 14.41
N THR A 22 3.58 13.77 15.66
CA THR A 22 2.71 14.08 16.80
C THR A 22 2.88 15.53 17.22
N ILE A 23 1.80 16.16 17.65
CA ILE A 23 1.76 17.43 18.36
C ILE A 23 0.70 17.27 19.45
N MET A 24 1.09 16.64 20.55
CA MET A 24 0.13 16.13 21.54
C MET A 24 -0.56 17.23 22.35
N THR A 25 -0.02 18.43 22.38
CA THR A 25 -0.72 19.62 22.94
C THR A 25 -2.03 19.96 22.26
N ARG A 26 -2.23 19.52 20.97
CA ARG A 26 -3.48 19.69 20.22
C ARG A 26 -4.52 18.62 20.52
N CYS A 27 -4.15 17.55 21.23
CA CYS A 27 -5.02 16.42 21.47
C CYS A 27 -6.23 16.79 22.36
N ILE A 28 -7.42 16.40 21.95
CA ILE A 28 -8.68 16.60 22.67
C ILE A 28 -9.21 15.32 23.35
N HIS A 29 -8.38 14.29 23.42
CA HIS A 29 -8.70 12.97 24.03
C HIS A 29 -9.99 12.31 23.48
N CYS A 30 -10.27 12.46 22.21
CA CYS A 30 -11.43 11.82 21.57
C CYS A 30 -11.34 10.31 21.44
N THR A 31 -10.17 9.72 21.73
CA THR A 31 -9.86 8.29 21.72
C THR A 31 -10.04 7.56 20.37
N ARG A 32 -10.27 8.29 19.26
CA ARG A 32 -10.43 7.65 17.93
C ARG A 32 -9.21 6.85 17.50
N CYS A 33 -8.00 7.39 17.74
CA CYS A 33 -6.74 6.69 17.43
C CYS A 33 -6.55 5.43 18.30
N VAL A 34 -6.93 5.49 19.57
CA VAL A 34 -6.87 4.33 20.48
C VAL A 34 -7.79 3.22 19.99
N ARG A 35 -9.06 3.56 19.73
CA ARG A 35 -10.03 2.58 19.21
C ARG A 35 -9.64 2.01 17.85
N PHE A 36 -9.14 2.84 16.95
CA PHE A 36 -8.65 2.35 15.65
C PHE A 36 -7.48 1.38 15.83
N SER A 37 -6.53 1.72 16.71
CA SER A 37 -5.36 0.88 16.98
C SER A 37 -5.77 -0.50 17.50
N SER A 38 -6.62 -0.56 18.53
CA SER A 38 -7.03 -1.81 19.17
C SER A 38 -8.06 -2.60 18.35
N GLU A 39 -9.12 -1.95 17.85
CA GLU A 39 -10.25 -2.63 17.23
C GLU A 39 -9.98 -3.01 15.77
N ILE A 40 -9.37 -2.08 14.99
CA ILE A 40 -9.19 -2.28 13.54
C ILE A 40 -7.78 -2.76 13.21
N ALA A 41 -6.75 -2.06 13.69
CA ALA A 41 -5.36 -2.41 13.37
C ALA A 41 -4.83 -3.62 14.15
N GLY A 42 -5.44 -3.94 15.30
CA GLY A 42 -5.00 -5.03 16.16
C GLY A 42 -3.66 -4.77 16.82
N SER A 43 -3.39 -3.52 17.18
CA SER A 43 -2.18 -3.07 17.84
C SER A 43 -2.54 -2.28 19.10
N ASP A 44 -1.96 -2.64 20.22
CA ASP A 44 -2.17 -1.95 21.51
C ASP A 44 -1.21 -0.78 21.70
N PHE A 45 -0.74 -0.20 20.61
CA PHE A 45 0.23 0.91 20.67
C PHE A 45 -0.34 2.15 21.36
N PHE A 46 -1.54 2.60 20.95
CA PHE A 46 -2.17 3.75 21.58
C PHE A 46 -3.01 3.36 22.78
N GLY A 47 -2.77 4.07 23.88
CA GLY A 47 -3.56 3.98 25.09
C GLY A 47 -3.82 5.35 25.70
N THR A 48 -4.64 5.38 26.74
CA THR A 48 -4.83 6.56 27.60
C THR A 48 -3.97 6.39 28.84
N LEU A 49 -3.06 7.32 29.06
CA LEU A 49 -2.15 7.35 30.20
C LEU A 49 -2.66 8.38 31.19
N ASN A 50 -2.45 8.14 32.48
CA ASN A 50 -2.84 9.01 33.58
C ASN A 50 -4.37 9.23 33.69
N ARG A 51 -4.79 10.18 34.50
CA ARG A 51 -6.20 10.51 34.74
C ARG A 51 -6.40 12.00 34.96
N GLY A 52 -7.65 12.45 34.80
CA GLY A 52 -8.05 13.85 35.04
C GLY A 52 -7.35 14.82 34.11
N THR A 53 -6.82 15.91 34.62
CA THR A 53 -6.12 16.94 33.85
C THR A 53 -4.80 16.45 33.25
N SER A 54 -4.22 15.39 33.78
CA SER A 54 -2.97 14.79 33.32
C SER A 54 -3.18 13.68 32.29
N THR A 55 -4.40 13.42 31.85
CA THR A 55 -4.68 12.39 30.83
C THR A 55 -3.95 12.69 29.54
N GLU A 56 -3.25 11.70 28.99
CA GLU A 56 -2.52 11.77 27.73
C GLU A 56 -2.85 10.59 26.86
N ILE A 57 -2.75 10.77 25.54
CA ILE A 57 -2.79 9.68 24.56
C ILE A 57 -1.38 9.39 24.12
N GLY A 58 -0.96 8.13 24.20
CA GLY A 58 0.38 7.73 23.80
C GLY A 58 0.59 6.25 23.96
N SER A 59 1.84 5.81 23.74
CA SER A 59 2.27 4.45 24.01
C SER A 59 2.83 4.35 25.43
N TYR A 60 2.52 3.27 26.09
CA TYR A 60 3.13 2.91 27.38
C TYR A 60 4.57 2.38 27.21
N SER A 61 4.82 1.71 26.08
CA SER A 61 6.14 1.19 25.71
C SER A 61 6.81 2.12 24.69
N SER A 62 8.13 2.10 24.63
CA SER A 62 8.92 2.86 23.65
C SER A 62 8.92 2.21 22.25
N THR A 63 7.95 1.37 21.95
CA THR A 63 7.77 0.75 20.62
C THR A 63 7.14 1.72 19.64
N PHE A 64 7.36 1.50 18.36
CA PHE A 64 6.69 2.24 17.29
C PHE A 64 5.31 1.64 16.98
N PHE A 65 4.47 2.43 16.34
CA PHE A 65 3.17 1.95 15.85
C PHE A 65 3.38 1.03 14.64
N ASP A 66 3.54 -0.25 14.90
CA ASP A 66 3.79 -1.30 13.91
C ASP A 66 2.48 -1.85 13.35
N SER A 67 1.96 -1.16 12.34
CA SER A 67 0.79 -1.59 11.59
C SER A 67 0.84 -1.07 10.17
N GLU A 68 0.54 -1.90 9.19
CA GLU A 68 0.51 -1.57 7.76
C GLU A 68 -0.62 -0.62 7.36
N ILE A 69 -1.47 -0.27 8.31
CA ILE A 69 -2.56 0.72 8.15
C ILE A 69 -2.43 1.88 9.12
N SER A 70 -1.23 2.08 9.69
CA SER A 70 -0.96 3.07 10.73
C SER A 70 -1.31 4.50 10.30
N GLY A 71 -1.08 4.86 9.05
CA GLY A 71 -1.33 6.20 8.50
C GLY A 71 -2.79 6.65 8.56
N ASN A 72 -3.74 5.74 8.73
CA ASN A 72 -5.15 6.12 8.82
C ASN A 72 -5.51 6.89 10.09
N VAL A 73 -4.71 6.81 11.15
CA VAL A 73 -4.92 7.65 12.35
C VAL A 73 -4.75 9.14 12.06
N ILE A 74 -4.02 9.49 11.00
CA ILE A 74 -3.86 10.88 10.55
C ILE A 74 -5.20 11.45 10.11
N ASP A 75 -5.96 10.69 9.32
CA ASP A 75 -7.28 11.12 8.82
C ASP A 75 -8.35 11.06 9.91
N LEU A 76 -8.21 10.15 10.85
CA LEU A 76 -9.13 10.00 11.99
C LEU A 76 -8.96 11.10 13.03
N CYS A 77 -7.79 11.73 13.11
CA CYS A 77 -7.50 12.77 14.10
C CYS A 77 -8.16 14.10 13.71
N PRO A 78 -9.18 14.58 14.46
CA PRO A 78 -9.96 15.75 14.05
C PRO A 78 -9.23 17.08 14.24
N VAL A 79 -8.12 17.09 15.00
CA VAL A 79 -7.45 18.33 15.45
C VAL A 79 -6.01 18.47 14.97
N GLY A 80 -5.50 17.55 14.17
CA GLY A 80 -4.11 17.58 13.71
C GLY A 80 -3.08 17.38 14.81
N ALA A 81 -3.43 16.64 15.86
CA ALA A 81 -2.48 16.13 16.84
C ALA A 81 -1.60 15.03 16.22
N LEU A 82 -2.17 14.27 15.29
CA LEU A 82 -1.46 13.28 14.47
C LEU A 82 -1.49 13.76 13.02
N THR A 83 -0.32 13.91 12.41
CA THR A 83 -0.18 14.42 11.03
C THR A 83 0.86 13.61 10.26
N SER A 84 0.78 13.65 8.92
CA SER A 84 1.75 12.99 8.06
C SER A 84 3.10 13.68 8.10
N LYS A 85 4.17 12.99 8.49
CA LYS A 85 5.54 13.54 8.44
C LYS A 85 5.94 13.96 7.03
N PRO A 86 5.73 13.15 5.97
CA PRO A 86 6.11 13.51 4.61
C PRO A 86 5.36 14.71 4.02
N TYR A 87 4.11 14.92 4.44
CA TYR A 87 3.26 15.99 3.90
C TYR A 87 3.24 17.27 4.75
N ALA A 88 3.65 17.19 6.03
CA ALA A 88 3.55 18.33 6.96
C ALA A 88 4.16 19.62 6.37
N PHE A 89 3.38 20.70 6.35
CA PHE A 89 3.75 22.05 5.89
C PHE A 89 4.08 22.20 4.40
N LYS A 90 3.80 21.21 3.53
CA LYS A 90 4.09 21.31 2.09
C LYS A 90 3.05 22.14 1.33
N ALA A 91 1.75 21.98 1.63
CA ALA A 91 0.68 22.70 0.96
C ALA A 91 -0.57 22.81 1.81
N ARG A 92 -1.46 23.75 1.44
CA ARG A 92 -2.79 23.86 2.01
C ARG A 92 -3.82 23.06 1.20
N PRO A 93 -4.90 22.55 1.83
CA PRO A 93 -5.89 21.72 1.12
C PRO A 93 -6.52 22.39 -0.10
N TRP A 94 -6.74 23.70 -0.07
CA TRP A 94 -7.35 24.46 -1.17
C TRP A 94 -6.43 24.71 -2.36
N GLU A 95 -5.11 24.50 -2.19
CA GLU A 95 -4.13 24.62 -3.28
C GLU A 95 -4.01 23.32 -4.10
N LEU A 96 -4.61 22.24 -3.61
CA LEU A 96 -4.46 20.93 -4.18
C LEU A 96 -5.55 20.62 -5.19
N LYS A 97 -5.17 20.08 -6.32
CA LYS A 97 -6.07 19.39 -7.24
C LYS A 97 -6.24 17.94 -6.79
N ILE A 98 -7.42 17.38 -7.04
CA ILE A 98 -7.79 16.03 -6.62
C ILE A 98 -8.12 15.21 -7.86
N ASN A 99 -7.53 14.03 -7.97
CA ASN A 99 -7.88 13.05 -8.99
C ASN A 99 -8.27 11.74 -8.32
N GLU A 100 -9.31 11.09 -8.83
CA GLU A 100 -9.74 9.78 -8.37
C GLU A 100 -8.92 8.69 -9.05
N SER A 101 -8.50 7.69 -8.29
CA SER A 101 -7.72 6.58 -8.79
C SER A 101 -7.97 5.32 -7.97
N ILE A 102 -7.31 4.25 -8.38
CA ILE A 102 -7.32 2.96 -7.69
C ILE A 102 -5.89 2.64 -7.28
N ASP A 103 -5.73 2.12 -6.08
CA ASP A 103 -4.46 1.61 -5.59
C ASP A 103 -4.11 0.28 -6.27
N LEU A 104 -2.91 0.21 -6.83
CA LEU A 104 -2.37 -1.00 -7.47
C LEU A 104 -1.35 -1.74 -6.58
N THR A 105 -1.00 -1.17 -5.43
CA THR A 105 0.02 -1.73 -4.53
C THR A 105 -0.55 -2.73 -3.54
N ASP A 106 -1.87 -2.76 -3.38
CA ASP A 106 -2.62 -3.69 -2.56
C ASP A 106 -3.59 -4.49 -3.43
N SER A 107 -3.70 -5.79 -3.20
CA SER A 107 -4.58 -6.70 -3.95
C SER A 107 -6.08 -6.37 -3.81
N THR A 108 -6.47 -5.51 -2.86
CA THR A 108 -7.86 -5.08 -2.66
C THR A 108 -8.36 -4.09 -3.70
N GLY A 109 -7.45 -3.40 -4.41
CA GLY A 109 -7.84 -2.37 -5.36
C GLY A 109 -8.54 -1.19 -4.71
N SER A 110 -8.01 -0.69 -3.60
CA SER A 110 -8.60 0.39 -2.80
C SER A 110 -8.80 1.66 -3.60
N ASN A 111 -9.95 2.30 -3.39
CA ASN A 111 -10.25 3.58 -4.02
C ASN A 111 -9.52 4.71 -3.32
N ILE A 112 -8.84 5.55 -4.08
CA ILE A 112 -7.99 6.61 -3.54
C ILE A 112 -8.24 7.95 -4.22
N TYR A 113 -7.96 9.02 -3.47
CA TYR A 113 -7.79 10.38 -3.97
C TYR A 113 -6.30 10.72 -4.03
N VAL A 114 -5.81 10.99 -5.23
CA VAL A 114 -4.46 11.49 -5.44
C VAL A 114 -4.51 13.02 -5.42
N ASN A 115 -3.86 13.62 -4.44
CA ASN A 115 -3.77 15.07 -4.30
C ASN A 115 -2.43 15.57 -4.84
N PHE A 116 -2.47 16.50 -5.79
CA PHE A 116 -1.30 17.03 -6.44
C PHE A 116 -1.35 18.55 -6.58
N LYS A 117 -0.19 19.16 -6.67
CA LYS A 117 0.00 20.57 -6.97
C LYS A 117 0.92 20.66 -8.18
N GLU A 118 0.47 21.34 -9.24
CA GLU A 118 1.18 21.38 -10.51
C GLU A 118 1.45 19.96 -11.07
N THR A 119 2.68 19.51 -11.08
CA THR A 119 3.11 18.19 -11.56
C THR A 119 3.53 17.24 -10.43
N GLU A 120 3.45 17.68 -9.16
CA GLU A 120 3.94 16.90 -8.01
C GLU A 120 2.78 16.32 -7.21
N VAL A 121 2.79 15.00 -7.00
CA VAL A 121 1.89 14.33 -6.05
C VAL A 121 2.39 14.61 -4.63
N LEU A 122 1.54 15.14 -3.78
CA LEU A 122 1.88 15.56 -2.43
C LEU A 122 1.31 14.65 -1.34
N ARG A 123 0.15 14.03 -1.58
CA ARG A 123 -0.45 13.06 -0.67
C ARG A 123 -1.47 12.17 -1.38
N VAL A 124 -1.71 11.01 -0.79
CA VAL A 124 -2.78 10.09 -1.18
C VAL A 124 -3.73 9.92 0.01
N LEU A 125 -5.03 10.01 -0.25
CA LEU A 125 -6.08 9.87 0.75
C LEU A 125 -7.06 8.75 0.34
N PRO A 126 -7.75 8.10 1.29
CA PRO A 126 -8.79 7.13 0.97
C PRO A 126 -10.00 7.83 0.33
N LYS A 127 -10.56 7.19 -0.70
CA LYS A 127 -11.89 7.49 -1.19
C LYS A 127 -12.86 6.50 -0.57
N ASN A 128 -13.94 6.99 0.00
CA ASN A 128 -14.94 6.13 0.63
C ASN A 128 -15.58 5.17 -0.38
N ASN A 129 -15.41 3.88 -0.12
CA ASN A 129 -16.10 2.82 -0.82
C ASN A 129 -16.41 1.68 0.16
N PHE A 130 -17.68 1.60 0.60
CA PHE A 130 -18.12 0.63 1.60
C PHE A 130 -17.97 -0.84 1.18
N GLU A 131 -17.88 -1.12 -0.09
CA GLU A 131 -17.71 -2.49 -0.60
C GLU A 131 -16.24 -2.93 -0.56
N ILE A 132 -15.30 -2.03 -0.83
CA ILE A 132 -13.88 -2.36 -1.04
C ILE A 132 -13.03 -1.98 0.18
N ASN A 133 -12.85 -0.70 0.44
CA ASN A 133 -11.87 -0.21 1.42
C ASN A 133 -12.46 0.66 2.53
N GLU A 134 -13.79 0.88 2.51
CA GLU A 134 -14.43 1.84 3.42
C GLU A 134 -13.71 3.20 3.35
N ASN A 135 -13.18 3.69 4.49
CA ASN A 135 -12.36 4.91 4.55
C ASN A 135 -10.91 4.63 4.92
N ILE A 136 -10.41 3.43 4.65
CA ILE A 136 -9.08 2.98 5.06
C ILE A 136 -8.25 2.65 3.83
N ILE A 137 -6.96 2.97 3.87
CA ILE A 137 -5.97 2.55 2.88
C ILE A 137 -4.71 2.04 3.58
N SER A 138 -3.93 1.21 2.89
CA SER A 138 -2.65 0.73 3.39
C SER A 138 -1.62 1.87 3.44
N ASP A 139 -0.62 1.74 4.32
CA ASP A 139 0.49 2.70 4.39
C ASP A 139 1.32 2.66 3.11
N LYS A 140 1.41 1.49 2.47
CA LYS A 140 2.02 1.32 1.16
C LYS A 140 1.33 2.22 0.12
N ALA A 141 0.00 2.17 0.01
CA ALA A 141 -0.77 3.03 -0.88
C ALA A 141 -0.61 4.52 -0.54
N ARG A 142 -0.59 4.84 0.76
CA ARG A 142 -0.55 6.22 1.25
C ARG A 142 0.77 6.93 0.99
N PHE A 143 1.91 6.22 1.04
CA PHE A 143 3.24 6.82 1.07
C PHE A 143 4.14 6.43 -0.11
N SER A 144 3.75 5.47 -0.97
CA SER A 144 4.57 5.00 -2.09
C SER A 144 4.70 6.00 -3.24
N TYR A 145 3.97 7.11 -3.23
CA TYR A 145 4.00 8.11 -4.29
C TYR A 145 5.36 8.79 -4.48
N ASP A 146 6.27 8.70 -3.51
CA ASP A 146 7.64 9.22 -3.63
C ASP A 146 8.42 8.55 -4.78
N SER A 147 8.08 7.30 -5.11
CA SER A 147 8.67 6.57 -6.24
C SER A 147 8.35 7.18 -7.60
N ILE A 148 7.25 7.93 -7.72
CA ILE A 148 6.88 8.62 -8.96
C ILE A 148 7.86 9.75 -9.28
N LYS A 149 8.40 10.40 -8.25
CA LYS A 149 9.31 11.54 -8.38
C LYS A 149 10.78 11.12 -8.38
N ASN A 150 11.13 10.20 -7.49
CA ASN A 150 12.51 9.82 -7.23
C ASN A 150 12.88 8.55 -7.99
N GLN A 151 14.08 8.54 -8.55
CA GLN A 151 14.68 7.37 -9.22
C GLN A 151 13.89 6.82 -10.42
N ARG A 152 12.97 7.60 -11.00
CA ARG A 152 12.21 7.18 -12.18
C ARG A 152 13.06 7.31 -13.43
N LEU A 153 13.07 6.29 -14.26
CA LEU A 153 13.68 6.32 -15.58
C LEU A 153 12.89 7.26 -16.50
N GLN A 154 13.51 8.34 -16.92
CA GLN A 154 12.91 9.35 -17.80
C GLN A 154 13.33 9.21 -19.25
N LYS A 155 14.42 8.47 -19.50
CA LYS A 155 15.00 8.27 -20.83
C LYS A 155 15.21 6.80 -21.08
N LEU A 156 15.22 6.44 -22.34
CA LEU A 156 15.58 5.12 -22.79
C LEU A 156 17.10 5.01 -22.87
N PHE A 157 17.63 3.88 -22.42
CA PHE A 157 19.07 3.62 -22.45
C PHE A 157 19.34 2.32 -23.18
N LEU A 158 20.36 2.37 -24.04
CA LEU A 158 20.90 1.22 -24.74
C LEU A 158 22.35 1.02 -24.33
N LYS A 159 22.78 -0.21 -24.09
CA LYS A 159 24.18 -0.58 -23.88
C LYS A 159 24.62 -1.43 -25.03
N GLN A 160 25.60 -0.98 -25.78
CA GLN A 160 26.25 -1.77 -26.80
C GLN A 160 27.22 -2.77 -26.16
N SER A 161 27.36 -3.95 -26.76
CA SER A 161 28.10 -5.09 -26.18
C SER A 161 29.58 -4.82 -25.89
N GLN A 162 30.16 -3.79 -26.48
CA GLN A 162 31.57 -3.42 -26.29
C GLN A 162 31.76 -2.21 -25.36
N GLU A 163 30.71 -1.55 -24.93
CA GLU A 163 30.82 -0.34 -24.12
C GLU A 163 30.50 -0.61 -22.65
N THR A 164 31.17 0.13 -21.76
CA THR A 164 30.94 0.07 -20.31
C THR A 164 29.78 0.96 -19.89
N HIS A 165 29.35 1.90 -20.72
CA HIS A 165 28.36 2.92 -20.39
C HIS A 165 27.04 2.73 -21.13
N PHE A 166 25.95 3.20 -20.50
CA PHE A 166 24.63 3.28 -21.11
C PHE A 166 24.47 4.58 -21.87
N GLU A 167 24.10 4.50 -23.15
CA GLU A 167 23.78 5.67 -23.97
C GLU A 167 22.28 5.92 -24.02
N SER A 168 21.87 7.20 -24.01
CA SER A 168 20.47 7.57 -24.19
C SER A 168 20.03 7.33 -25.63
N SER A 169 18.89 6.67 -25.82
CA SER A 169 18.37 6.31 -27.13
C SER A 169 16.92 6.72 -27.33
N ASN A 170 16.43 6.59 -28.56
CA ASN A 170 15.03 6.87 -28.95
C ASN A 170 14.26 5.58 -29.19
N TRP A 171 12.93 5.65 -29.04
CA TRP A 171 12.03 4.51 -29.26
C TRP A 171 12.22 3.79 -30.59
N PRO A 172 12.29 4.47 -31.75
CA PRO A 172 12.47 3.80 -33.05
C PRO A 172 13.78 2.97 -33.11
N HIS A 173 14.85 3.46 -32.52
CA HIS A 173 16.14 2.76 -32.51
C HIS A 173 16.06 1.51 -31.62
N ILE A 174 15.51 1.62 -30.41
CA ILE A 174 15.37 0.48 -29.49
C ILE A 174 14.44 -0.58 -30.06
N LEU A 175 13.34 -0.19 -30.68
CA LEU A 175 12.41 -1.14 -31.32
C LEU A 175 13.06 -1.89 -32.45
N LYS A 176 13.92 -1.22 -33.25
CA LYS A 176 14.70 -1.88 -34.32
C LYS A 176 15.69 -2.89 -33.76
N GLU A 177 16.41 -2.54 -32.70
CA GLU A 177 17.34 -3.45 -32.03
C GLU A 177 16.61 -4.68 -31.41
N LEU A 178 15.45 -4.43 -30.81
CA LEU A 178 14.60 -5.53 -30.28
C LEU A 178 14.11 -6.46 -31.40
N ASP A 179 13.70 -5.90 -32.54
CA ASP A 179 13.27 -6.70 -33.70
C ASP A 179 14.41 -7.54 -34.25
N LEU A 180 15.62 -6.98 -34.33
CA LEU A 180 16.82 -7.73 -34.72
C LEU A 180 17.14 -8.87 -33.73
N ILE A 181 17.01 -8.65 -32.43
CA ILE A 181 17.21 -9.66 -31.40
C ILE A 181 16.16 -10.78 -31.51
N LEU A 182 14.90 -10.43 -31.68
CA LEU A 182 13.79 -11.36 -31.78
C LEU A 182 13.85 -12.20 -33.06
N SER A 183 14.25 -11.58 -34.18
CA SER A 183 14.32 -12.25 -35.49
C SER A 183 15.59 -13.06 -35.72
N SER A 184 16.74 -12.64 -35.15
CA SER A 184 18.05 -13.28 -35.36
C SER A 184 18.25 -14.56 -34.56
N ASN A 185 17.52 -14.75 -33.46
CA ASN A 185 17.75 -15.83 -32.50
C ASN A 185 16.73 -16.97 -32.62
N SER A 186 16.64 -17.61 -33.79
CA SER A 186 15.74 -18.74 -34.00
C SER A 186 15.98 -19.96 -33.07
N ASN A 187 17.18 -20.07 -32.46
CA ASN A 187 17.55 -21.18 -31.58
C ASN A 187 17.69 -20.80 -30.11
N ASN A 188 17.66 -19.52 -29.75
CA ASN A 188 17.85 -19.08 -28.37
C ASN A 188 16.49 -18.83 -27.68
N LYS A 189 16.37 -19.33 -26.46
CA LYS A 189 15.17 -19.07 -25.64
C LYS A 189 15.27 -17.67 -25.02
N ILE A 190 14.27 -16.85 -25.27
CA ILE A 190 14.11 -15.50 -24.70
C ILE A 190 13.12 -15.61 -23.54
N THR A 191 13.50 -15.06 -22.39
CA THR A 191 12.62 -15.04 -21.21
C THR A 191 12.26 -13.60 -20.86
N PHE A 192 10.97 -13.30 -20.86
CA PHE A 192 10.43 -12.07 -20.31
C PHE A 192 10.21 -12.25 -18.81
N LEU A 193 10.88 -11.43 -18.02
CA LEU A 193 10.65 -11.33 -16.59
C LEU A 193 9.65 -10.19 -16.34
N ILE A 194 8.54 -10.51 -15.72
CA ILE A 194 7.47 -9.55 -15.44
C ILE A 194 7.19 -9.47 -13.93
N ASN A 195 6.75 -8.31 -13.49
CA ASN A 195 6.29 -8.10 -12.13
C ASN A 195 4.79 -8.42 -12.00
N GLU A 196 4.33 -8.79 -10.81
CA GLU A 196 2.93 -9.07 -10.48
C GLU A 196 2.00 -7.85 -10.68
N GLU A 197 2.55 -6.64 -10.60
CA GLU A 197 1.81 -5.37 -10.71
C GLU A 197 1.52 -4.96 -12.16
N LEU A 198 1.85 -5.82 -13.15
CA LEU A 198 1.62 -5.50 -14.56
C LEU A 198 0.13 -5.51 -14.88
N ASP A 199 -0.34 -4.50 -15.62
CA ASP A 199 -1.73 -4.39 -16.02
C ASP A 199 -2.15 -5.49 -17.03
N PHE A 200 -3.43 -5.82 -17.04
CA PHE A 200 -3.99 -6.88 -17.88
C PHE A 200 -3.76 -6.65 -19.40
N LYS A 201 -3.75 -5.39 -19.84
CA LYS A 201 -3.52 -5.08 -21.27
C LYS A 201 -2.10 -5.43 -21.68
N SER A 202 -1.12 -5.07 -20.85
CA SER A 202 0.30 -5.40 -21.08
C SER A 202 0.55 -6.91 -21.03
N LEU A 203 -0.09 -7.63 -20.11
CA LEU A 203 -0.03 -9.10 -20.05
C LEU A 203 -0.62 -9.74 -21.32
N ASN A 204 -1.77 -9.29 -21.76
CA ASN A 204 -2.39 -9.80 -23.00
C ASN A 204 -1.53 -9.51 -24.24
N PHE A 205 -0.87 -8.34 -24.25
CA PHE A 205 0.06 -8.00 -25.33
C PHE A 205 1.30 -8.93 -25.31
N LEU A 206 1.89 -9.17 -24.16
CA LEU A 206 3.01 -10.11 -24.02
C LEU A 206 2.61 -11.53 -24.46
N LYS A 207 1.41 -11.97 -24.11
CA LYS A 207 0.90 -13.28 -24.57
C LYS A 207 0.72 -13.36 -26.07
N LYS A 208 0.33 -12.26 -26.74
CA LYS A 208 0.28 -12.19 -28.20
C LYS A 208 1.68 -12.29 -28.81
N ILE A 209 2.69 -11.66 -28.20
CA ILE A 209 4.09 -11.78 -28.63
C ILE A 209 4.57 -13.23 -28.48
N GLU A 210 4.31 -13.86 -27.33
CA GLU A 210 4.65 -15.26 -27.08
C GLU A 210 4.04 -16.18 -28.16
N ASN A 211 2.76 -16.00 -28.47
CA ASN A 211 2.07 -16.79 -29.48
C ASN A 211 2.59 -16.53 -30.92
N HIS A 212 3.06 -15.33 -31.21
CA HIS A 212 3.58 -14.97 -32.54
C HIS A 212 4.97 -15.56 -32.80
N PHE A 213 5.84 -15.52 -31.81
CA PHE A 213 7.20 -16.05 -31.88
C PHE A 213 7.31 -17.48 -31.32
N SER A 214 6.26 -18.28 -31.42
CA SER A 214 6.05 -19.61 -30.87
C SER A 214 7.33 -20.45 -30.71
N ASN A 215 7.55 -20.99 -29.53
CA ASN A 215 8.63 -21.86 -29.04
C ASN A 215 9.91 -21.22 -28.50
N ASN A 216 10.19 -19.95 -28.74
CA ASN A 216 11.43 -19.31 -28.29
C ASN A 216 11.25 -18.33 -27.14
N ILE A 217 10.01 -17.95 -26.82
CA ILE A 217 9.69 -16.95 -25.78
C ILE A 217 9.03 -17.64 -24.59
N ASN A 218 9.57 -17.39 -23.40
CA ASN A 218 8.95 -17.77 -22.13
C ASN A 218 8.65 -16.51 -21.31
N ILE A 219 7.50 -16.48 -20.65
CA ILE A 219 7.14 -15.39 -19.74
C ILE A 219 7.17 -15.94 -18.31
N ARG A 220 7.91 -15.27 -17.41
CA ARG A 220 8.05 -15.67 -16.00
C ARG A 220 7.82 -14.47 -15.07
N LEU A 221 7.20 -14.73 -13.92
CA LEU A 221 7.12 -13.79 -12.83
C LEU A 221 8.46 -13.73 -12.07
N VAL A 222 8.90 -12.54 -11.71
CA VAL A 222 10.20 -12.30 -11.06
C VAL A 222 10.27 -12.94 -9.68
N GLU A 223 9.17 -12.94 -8.93
CA GLU A 223 9.17 -13.34 -7.52
C GLU A 223 8.75 -14.78 -7.23
N ARG A 224 8.29 -15.55 -8.24
CA ARG A 224 7.88 -16.94 -8.04
C ARG A 224 8.60 -17.88 -8.99
N SER A 225 9.59 -18.59 -8.43
CA SER A 225 10.20 -19.72 -9.11
C SER A 225 9.13 -20.77 -9.40
N THR A 226 8.87 -21.11 -10.64
CA THR A 226 8.27 -22.37 -11.09
C THR A 226 6.82 -22.42 -11.61
N SER A 227 6.01 -21.40 -11.58
CA SER A 227 4.72 -21.50 -12.25
C SER A 227 4.77 -20.92 -13.66
N THR A 228 4.57 -21.75 -14.65
CA THR A 228 4.29 -21.30 -16.02
C THR A 228 2.94 -20.57 -16.03
N ILE A 229 2.91 -19.38 -16.61
CA ILE A 229 1.74 -18.48 -16.69
C ILE A 229 0.50 -19.16 -17.30
N ASN A 230 0.67 -20.30 -17.95
CA ASN A 230 -0.38 -20.98 -18.69
C ASN A 230 -1.64 -21.34 -17.89
N ASN A 231 -1.55 -21.46 -16.56
CA ASN A 231 -2.70 -21.84 -15.72
C ASN A 231 -3.16 -20.74 -14.73
N PHE A 232 -2.47 -19.60 -14.71
CA PHE A 232 -2.66 -18.61 -13.64
C PHE A 232 -3.85 -17.67 -13.82
N PHE A 233 -4.29 -17.43 -15.05
CA PHE A 233 -5.17 -16.30 -15.34
C PHE A 233 -6.66 -16.58 -15.41
N ILE A 234 -7.08 -17.82 -15.44
CA ILE A 234 -8.48 -18.11 -15.77
C ILE A 234 -9.37 -18.26 -14.53
N GLY A 235 -8.78 -18.39 -13.34
CA GLY A 235 -9.54 -18.79 -12.15
C GLY A 235 -9.87 -17.70 -11.13
N TRP A 236 -9.22 -16.55 -11.15
CA TRP A 236 -9.14 -15.69 -9.96
C TRP A 236 -9.56 -14.24 -10.14
N VAL A 237 -10.52 -13.98 -10.99
CA VAL A 237 -11.29 -12.75 -10.84
C VAL A 237 -12.40 -13.06 -9.87
N ASN A 238 -12.12 -13.03 -8.58
CA ASN A 238 -13.21 -13.14 -7.67
C ASN A 238 -13.87 -11.81 -7.39
N ASN A 239 -15.08 -11.86 -7.67
CA ASN A 239 -16.11 -10.92 -7.49
C ASN A 239 -16.28 -10.62 -6.01
N LYS A 240 -16.08 -9.42 -5.58
CA LYS A 240 -16.64 -8.82 -4.38
C LYS A 240 -16.09 -9.30 -3.05
N LEU A 241 -15.14 -8.56 -2.55
CA LEU A 241 -14.87 -8.44 -1.11
C LEU A 241 -16.15 -8.21 -0.29
N ALA A 242 -17.24 -7.77 -0.93
CA ALA A 242 -18.57 -7.66 -0.36
C ALA A 242 -19.17 -9.02 -0.02
N ASP A 243 -18.85 -10.10 -0.74
CA ASP A 243 -19.36 -11.44 -0.44
C ASP A 243 -18.74 -12.04 0.83
N LEU A 244 -17.61 -11.52 1.29
CA LEU A 244 -17.11 -11.79 2.64
C LEU A 244 -18.14 -11.36 3.71
N LYS A 245 -19.11 -10.52 3.37
CA LYS A 245 -20.02 -9.97 4.37
C LYS A 245 -20.97 -10.98 4.99
N ASN A 246 -21.41 -12.04 4.33
CA ASN A 246 -22.58 -12.76 4.86
C ASN A 246 -22.59 -14.30 4.78
N GLN A 247 -21.61 -14.98 4.17
CA GLN A 247 -21.77 -16.44 3.95
C GLN A 247 -20.54 -17.30 4.26
N ILE A 248 -19.35 -16.72 4.43
CA ILE A 248 -18.13 -17.48 4.61
C ILE A 248 -17.92 -17.77 6.09
N LYS A 249 -17.88 -19.05 6.47
CA LYS A 249 -17.59 -19.52 7.84
C LYS A 249 -16.12 -19.89 8.06
N TYR A 250 -15.41 -20.26 7.01
CA TYR A 250 -14.02 -20.71 7.07
C TYR A 250 -13.18 -20.00 6.02
N CYS A 251 -12.00 -19.54 6.42
CA CYS A 251 -11.00 -18.96 5.54
C CYS A 251 -9.69 -19.75 5.68
N PHE A 252 -9.15 -20.23 4.57
CA PHE A 252 -7.87 -20.93 4.55
C PHE A 252 -6.80 -20.02 3.96
N LEU A 253 -5.77 -19.72 4.73
CA LEU A 253 -4.59 -18.96 4.31
C LEU A 253 -3.47 -19.97 4.01
N ILE A 254 -3.08 -20.09 2.75
CA ILE A 254 -2.05 -21.04 2.32
C ILE A 254 -0.80 -20.27 1.92
N SER A 255 0.26 -20.37 2.74
CA SER A 255 1.57 -19.74 2.52
C SER A 255 1.53 -18.25 2.16
N SER A 256 0.51 -17.51 2.61
CA SER A 256 0.33 -16.08 2.34
C SER A 256 0.46 -15.25 3.61
N ASN A 257 1.19 -14.14 3.52
CA ASN A 257 1.27 -13.13 4.58
C ASN A 257 0.26 -12.00 4.28
N ILE A 258 -0.99 -12.26 4.63
CA ILE A 258 -2.09 -11.33 4.33
C ILE A 258 -1.91 -9.96 4.99
N LYS A 259 -1.20 -9.86 6.13
CA LYS A 259 -0.90 -8.62 6.80
C LYS A 259 -0.06 -7.70 5.91
N MET A 260 0.95 -8.25 5.22
CA MET A 260 1.87 -7.50 4.37
C MET A 260 1.36 -7.34 2.93
N GLU A 261 0.69 -8.37 2.40
CA GLU A 261 0.26 -8.42 1.00
C GLU A 261 -1.05 -7.67 0.77
N SER A 262 -1.94 -7.66 1.77
CA SER A 262 -3.30 -7.10 1.68
C SER A 262 -3.81 -6.62 3.04
N ALA A 263 -3.23 -5.53 3.51
CA ALA A 263 -3.49 -5.02 4.86
C ALA A 263 -4.97 -4.72 5.15
N ILE A 264 -5.70 -4.25 4.15
CA ILE A 264 -7.14 -3.95 4.29
C ILE A 264 -7.97 -5.22 4.40
N LEU A 265 -7.64 -6.23 3.60
CA LEU A 265 -8.30 -7.54 3.68
C LEU A 265 -8.02 -8.19 5.04
N ASN A 266 -6.79 -8.08 5.53
CA ASN A 266 -6.40 -8.53 6.87
C ASN A 266 -7.27 -7.88 7.96
N ALA A 267 -7.45 -6.56 7.93
CA ALA A 267 -8.30 -5.84 8.88
C ALA A 267 -9.77 -6.29 8.82
N LYS A 268 -10.29 -6.55 7.61
CA LYS A 268 -11.66 -7.07 7.43
C LYS A 268 -11.83 -8.48 7.96
N ILE A 269 -10.89 -9.37 7.71
CA ILE A 269 -10.89 -10.74 8.24
C ILE A 269 -10.81 -10.70 9.77
N ARG A 270 -9.88 -9.90 10.31
CA ARG A 270 -9.74 -9.72 11.76
C ARG A 270 -11.05 -9.30 12.42
N ASN A 271 -11.72 -8.31 11.87
CA ASN A 271 -13.01 -7.85 12.42
C ASN A 271 -14.04 -9.00 12.47
N LYS A 272 -14.10 -9.85 11.45
CA LYS A 272 -15.01 -11.00 11.42
C LYS A 272 -14.61 -12.11 12.38
N VAL A 273 -13.33 -12.31 12.61
CA VAL A 273 -12.83 -13.26 13.62
C VAL A 273 -13.23 -12.79 15.02
N ILE A 274 -13.05 -11.51 15.32
CA ILE A 274 -13.46 -10.92 16.61
C ILE A 274 -14.98 -11.04 16.83
N LEU A 275 -15.77 -10.88 15.77
CA LEU A 275 -17.23 -11.07 15.83
C LEU A 275 -17.64 -12.55 15.84
N GLU A 276 -16.68 -13.47 15.90
CA GLU A 276 -16.91 -14.94 15.90
C GLU A 276 -17.72 -15.45 14.69
N THR A 277 -17.72 -14.69 13.59
CA THR A 277 -18.44 -15.06 12.36
C THR A 277 -17.61 -15.84 11.37
N LEU A 278 -16.27 -15.82 11.52
CA LEU A 278 -15.32 -16.43 10.62
C LEU A 278 -14.21 -17.18 11.38
N ASN A 279 -13.95 -18.41 10.99
CA ASN A 279 -12.80 -19.18 11.44
C ASN A 279 -11.69 -19.13 10.41
N VAL A 280 -10.45 -18.81 10.84
CA VAL A 280 -9.28 -18.76 9.97
C VAL A 280 -8.35 -19.90 10.28
N VAL A 281 -7.93 -20.61 9.22
CA VAL A 281 -6.95 -21.69 9.30
C VAL A 281 -5.75 -21.30 8.43
N SER A 282 -4.56 -21.23 9.02
CA SER A 282 -3.32 -20.95 8.31
C SER A 282 -2.54 -22.23 8.08
N LEU A 283 -2.11 -22.45 6.82
CA LEU A 283 -1.26 -23.55 6.41
C LEU A 283 0.06 -23.00 5.88
N GLY A 284 1.19 -23.40 6.46
CA GLY A 284 2.52 -22.94 6.08
C GLY A 284 3.22 -22.19 7.21
N GLN A 285 4.01 -21.17 6.84
CA GLN A 285 4.74 -20.38 7.80
C GLN A 285 3.77 -19.58 8.67
N ASN A 286 4.00 -19.57 9.99
CA ASN A 286 3.15 -18.81 10.90
C ASN A 286 3.48 -17.31 10.80
N PHE A 287 2.64 -16.57 10.11
CA PHE A 287 2.72 -15.12 10.04
C PHE A 287 1.86 -14.52 11.15
N ASN A 288 2.41 -13.55 11.86
CA ASN A 288 1.65 -12.81 12.90
C ASN A 288 0.61 -11.90 12.22
N SER A 289 -0.58 -12.43 11.99
CA SER A 289 -1.68 -11.75 11.31
C SER A 289 -2.58 -10.93 12.24
N ASN A 290 -2.28 -10.88 13.54
CA ASN A 290 -3.04 -10.15 14.56
C ASN A 290 -4.52 -10.57 14.65
N PHE A 291 -4.82 -11.86 14.46
CA PHE A 291 -6.18 -12.39 14.57
C PHE A 291 -6.55 -12.81 16.00
N SER A 292 -5.63 -12.77 16.92
CA SER A 292 -5.85 -13.07 18.35
C SER A 292 -6.36 -11.84 19.10
#